data_f9156d5419905ffc4a26af3f65adc4c8
#
_entry.id   f9156d5419905ffc4a26af3f65adc4c8
#
_cell.length_a   1.000
_cell.length_b   1.000
_cell.length_c   1.000
_cell.angle_alpha   90.00
_cell.angle_beta   90.00
_cell.angle_gamma   90.00
#
_symmetry.space_group_name_H-M   'P 1'
#
loop_
_entity.id
_entity.type
_entity.pdbx_description
1 polymer ?
#
loop_
_entity_poly.entity_id
_entity_poly.type
_entity_poly.pdbx_seq_one_letter_code
_entity_poly.pdbx_strand_id
1 'polypeptide(L)'
;HKVHAKVRLVIFNKKIEYIIMFTLKEFLSKMHVEEIDTYLFTGEALRMGLPRVFGGQVLGQALNAAVRTVDPVRRPHSLHAYFLRPGDLNSQIIYEVDPIRDGKSFSTRRVVAKQKGKAIFNASLSFQKIENGVDHQIELPTHILGPDNILPDIEHIKKLAKNNPKINIETLRQH
;
A
#
# COMPACT_ATOMS: atom_id res chain seq x y z
N HIS A 1 6.82 20.80 11.65
CA HIS A 1 7.98 19.94 11.96
C HIS A 1 8.50 19.36 10.64
N LYS A 2 9.70 19.84 10.23
CA LYS A 2 10.43 19.27 9.08
C LYS A 2 11.05 17.96 9.54
N VAL A 3 10.48 16.84 9.11
CA VAL A 3 11.11 15.53 9.27
C VAL A 3 12.19 15.43 8.19
N HIS A 4 13.45 15.57 8.59
CA HIS A 4 14.60 15.36 7.73
C HIS A 4 14.87 13.85 7.65
N ALA A 5 14.72 13.26 6.47
CA ALA A 5 15.13 11.90 6.21
C ALA A 5 16.65 11.80 6.31
N LYS A 6 17.15 10.99 7.25
CA LYS A 6 18.59 10.66 7.35
C LYS A 6 18.85 9.38 6.57
N VAL A 7 19.70 9.47 5.56
CA VAL A 7 20.28 8.29 4.89
C VAL A 7 21.24 7.64 5.88
N ARG A 8 21.02 6.40 6.26
CA ARG A 8 21.94 5.61 7.08
C ARG A 8 22.63 4.59 6.19
N LEU A 9 23.94 4.75 6.02
CA LEU A 9 24.79 3.79 5.34
C LEU A 9 25.01 2.60 6.29
N VAL A 10 24.60 1.41 5.88
CA VAL A 10 24.92 0.16 6.59
C VAL A 10 25.81 -0.68 5.70
N ILE A 11 27.05 -0.92 6.14
CA ILE A 11 28.02 -1.75 5.42
C ILE A 11 27.92 -3.16 5.99
N PHE A 12 27.44 -4.12 5.19
CA PHE A 12 27.48 -5.53 5.48
C PHE A 12 28.24 -6.28 4.38
N ASN A 13 29.25 -7.05 4.78
CA ASN A 13 29.99 -8.01 3.93
C ASN A 13 30.32 -7.54 2.49
N LYS A 14 30.96 -6.36 2.33
CA LYS A 14 31.38 -5.79 1.04
C LYS A 14 30.26 -5.47 0.04
N LYS A 15 28.98 -5.54 0.41
CA LYS A 15 27.86 -4.96 -0.35
C LYS A 15 27.34 -3.73 0.38
N ILE A 16 27.33 -2.59 -0.32
CA ILE A 16 26.71 -1.36 0.16
C ILE A 16 25.24 -1.47 -0.20
N GLU A 17 24.39 -1.76 0.78
CA GLU A 17 22.94 -1.68 0.59
C GLU A 17 22.46 -0.30 1.02
N TYR A 18 21.97 0.47 0.08
CA TYR A 18 21.34 1.76 0.34
C TYR A 18 19.92 1.51 0.83
N ILE A 19 19.64 1.77 2.09
CA ILE A 19 18.27 1.92 2.57
C ILE A 19 17.83 3.32 2.14
N ILE A 20 17.11 3.39 1.03
CA ILE A 20 16.49 4.64 0.58
C ILE A 20 15.30 4.88 1.50
N MET A 21 15.43 5.84 2.42
CA MET A 21 14.30 6.33 3.21
C MET A 21 13.55 7.36 2.38
N PHE A 22 12.32 7.03 2.01
CA PHE A 22 11.42 7.99 1.37
C PHE A 22 10.81 8.94 2.39
N THR A 23 10.65 10.19 2.02
CA THR A 23 9.74 11.08 2.73
C THR A 23 8.30 10.67 2.43
N LEU A 24 7.37 10.98 3.34
CA LEU A 24 5.93 10.75 3.09
C LEU A 24 5.49 11.40 1.76
N LYS A 25 6.01 12.59 1.45
CA LYS A 25 5.71 13.30 0.19
C LYS A 25 6.14 12.51 -1.04
N GLU A 26 7.35 11.95 -1.02
CA GLU A 26 7.87 11.12 -2.12
C GLU A 26 7.07 9.83 -2.25
N PHE A 27 6.75 9.17 -1.14
CA PHE A 27 5.90 7.99 -1.15
C PHE A 27 4.53 8.29 -1.76
N LEU A 28 3.85 9.34 -1.30
CA LEU A 28 2.54 9.73 -1.81
C LEU A 28 2.58 10.13 -3.29
N SER A 29 3.67 10.78 -3.76
CA SER A 29 3.83 11.09 -5.18
C SER A 29 3.89 9.84 -6.06
N LYS A 30 4.48 8.75 -5.56
CA LYS A 30 4.57 7.47 -6.26
C LYS A 30 3.29 6.61 -6.16
N MET A 31 2.33 7.01 -5.31
CA MET A 31 0.99 6.40 -5.32
C MET A 31 0.11 6.94 -6.45
N HIS A 32 0.48 8.09 -7.01
CA HIS A 32 -0.19 8.65 -8.19
C HIS A 32 0.11 7.80 -9.42
N VAL A 33 -0.92 7.58 -10.26
CA VAL A 33 -0.81 6.91 -11.55
C VAL A 33 -1.10 7.89 -12.67
N GLU A 34 -0.42 7.74 -13.80
CA GLU A 34 -0.65 8.52 -15.01
C GLU A 34 -1.69 7.83 -15.89
N GLU A 35 -2.67 8.56 -16.38
CA GLU A 35 -3.64 8.07 -17.34
C GLU A 35 -3.02 8.11 -18.73
N ILE A 36 -2.97 6.95 -19.38
CA ILE A 36 -2.38 6.79 -20.72
C ILE A 36 -3.44 6.55 -21.79
N ASP A 37 -4.63 6.12 -21.38
CA ASP A 37 -5.82 5.98 -22.23
C ASP A 37 -7.05 5.88 -21.33
N THR A 38 -8.24 5.90 -21.90
CA THR A 38 -9.52 5.71 -21.19
C THR A 38 -9.48 4.43 -20.35
N TYR A 39 -9.63 4.56 -19.02
CA TYR A 39 -9.56 3.47 -18.06
C TYR A 39 -8.22 2.72 -18.01
N LEU A 40 -7.17 3.29 -18.60
CA LEU A 40 -5.84 2.69 -18.63
C LEU A 40 -4.83 3.64 -17.99
N PHE A 41 -4.12 3.16 -16.98
CA PHE A 41 -3.19 3.95 -16.20
C PHE A 41 -1.83 3.26 -16.11
N THR A 42 -0.77 4.04 -15.88
CA THR A 42 0.56 3.52 -15.59
C THR A 42 1.09 4.06 -14.28
N GLY A 43 1.83 3.22 -13.56
CA GLY A 43 2.52 3.58 -12.34
C GLY A 43 3.94 3.03 -12.32
N GLU A 44 4.85 3.80 -11.71
CA GLU A 44 6.23 3.37 -11.52
C GLU A 44 6.35 2.45 -10.29
N ALA A 45 7.22 1.46 -10.36
CA ALA A 45 7.60 0.64 -9.22
C ALA A 45 8.56 1.41 -8.30
N LEU A 46 8.26 1.47 -7.01
CA LEU A 46 9.10 2.11 -6.00
C LEU A 46 10.14 1.10 -5.47
N ARG A 47 11.41 1.51 -5.48
CA ARG A 47 12.50 0.71 -4.93
C ARG A 47 12.63 0.97 -3.43
N MET A 48 12.15 0.05 -2.61
CA MET A 48 12.14 0.14 -1.14
C MET A 48 13.15 -0.83 -0.48
N GLY A 49 14.22 -1.24 -1.20
CA GLY A 49 15.16 -2.24 -0.69
C GLY A 49 14.61 -3.69 -0.73
N LEU A 50 13.41 -3.90 -1.25
CA LEU A 50 12.81 -5.20 -1.42
C LEU A 50 13.19 -5.81 -2.78
N PRO A 51 13.26 -7.15 -2.92
CA PRO A 51 13.60 -7.81 -4.18
C PRO A 51 12.49 -7.74 -5.24
N ARG A 52 11.30 -7.27 -4.86
CA ARG A 52 10.10 -7.16 -5.69
C ARG A 52 9.29 -5.92 -5.32
N VAL A 53 8.35 -5.54 -6.16
CA VAL A 53 7.44 -4.42 -5.88
C VAL A 53 6.66 -4.67 -4.60
N PHE A 54 6.59 -3.66 -3.74
CA PHE A 54 5.81 -3.72 -2.51
C PHE A 54 4.31 -3.83 -2.82
N GLY A 55 3.64 -4.84 -2.25
CA GLY A 55 2.23 -5.10 -2.52
C GLY A 55 1.31 -3.94 -2.15
N GLY A 56 1.58 -3.26 -1.05
CA GLY A 56 0.82 -2.07 -0.64
C GLY A 56 0.90 -0.93 -1.65
N GLN A 57 2.02 -0.78 -2.38
CA GLN A 57 2.12 0.19 -3.47
C GLN A 57 1.19 -0.19 -4.63
N VAL A 58 1.21 -1.45 -5.07
CA VAL A 58 0.35 -1.93 -6.17
C VAL A 58 -1.12 -1.71 -5.82
N LEU A 59 -1.51 -2.02 -4.59
CA LEU A 59 -2.87 -1.83 -4.09
C LEU A 59 -3.24 -0.35 -4.05
N GLY A 60 -2.37 0.53 -3.53
CA GLY A 60 -2.59 1.97 -3.48
C GLY A 60 -2.72 2.61 -4.86
N GLN A 61 -1.87 2.22 -5.81
CA GLN A 61 -1.94 2.67 -7.20
C GLN A 61 -3.21 2.14 -7.90
N ALA A 62 -3.61 0.89 -7.66
CA ALA A 62 -4.86 0.33 -8.20
C ALA A 62 -6.10 1.08 -7.67
N LEU A 63 -6.11 1.41 -6.38
CA LEU A 63 -7.16 2.24 -5.78
C LEU A 63 -7.16 3.65 -6.39
N ASN A 64 -6.00 4.27 -6.58
CA ASN A 64 -5.87 5.59 -7.22
C ASN A 64 -6.42 5.57 -8.65
N ALA A 65 -6.08 4.56 -9.45
CA ALA A 65 -6.64 4.38 -10.80
C ALA A 65 -8.17 4.26 -10.76
N ALA A 66 -8.71 3.40 -9.89
CA ALA A 66 -10.15 3.19 -9.77
C ALA A 66 -10.91 4.45 -9.35
N VAL A 67 -10.43 5.18 -8.34
CA VAL A 67 -11.04 6.44 -7.84
C VAL A 67 -11.19 7.47 -8.95
N ARG A 68 -10.22 7.58 -9.86
CA ARG A 68 -10.22 8.53 -10.97
C ARG A 68 -11.26 8.23 -12.06
N THR A 69 -11.86 7.04 -12.03
CA THR A 69 -12.91 6.62 -12.98
C THR A 69 -14.32 6.73 -12.41
N VAL A 70 -14.46 7.21 -11.19
CA VAL A 70 -15.75 7.30 -10.47
C VAL A 70 -16.06 8.75 -10.17
N ASP A 71 -17.36 9.10 -10.13
CA ASP A 71 -17.82 10.41 -9.69
C ASP A 71 -17.22 10.76 -8.31
N PRO A 72 -16.58 11.94 -8.16
CA PRO A 72 -15.91 12.35 -6.91
C PRO A 72 -16.80 12.38 -5.66
N VAL A 73 -18.11 12.43 -5.81
CA VAL A 73 -19.07 12.34 -4.68
C VAL A 73 -19.07 10.96 -4.03
N ARG A 74 -18.55 9.94 -4.71
CA ARG A 74 -18.52 8.56 -4.23
C ARG A 74 -17.20 8.24 -3.56
N ARG A 75 -17.26 7.55 -2.43
CA ARG A 75 -16.10 7.12 -1.65
C ARG A 75 -15.93 5.61 -1.75
N PRO A 76 -14.69 5.10 -1.82
CA PRO A 76 -14.46 3.67 -1.72
C PRO A 76 -14.84 3.20 -0.32
N HIS A 77 -15.59 2.10 -0.22
CA HIS A 77 -16.00 1.53 1.06
C HIS A 77 -15.68 0.03 1.17
N SER A 78 -15.34 -0.61 0.06
CA SER A 78 -14.99 -2.03 0.04
C SER A 78 -13.95 -2.30 -1.04
N LEU A 79 -12.97 -3.12 -0.70
CA LEU A 79 -11.93 -3.59 -1.62
C LEU A 79 -11.58 -5.03 -1.27
N HIS A 80 -11.55 -5.88 -2.30
CA HIS A 80 -11.04 -7.25 -2.23
C HIS A 80 -10.02 -7.46 -3.34
N ALA A 81 -8.86 -8.03 -3.00
CA ALA A 81 -7.76 -8.14 -3.95
C ALA A 81 -6.99 -9.45 -3.84
N TYR A 82 -6.37 -9.86 -4.96
CA TYR A 82 -5.45 -10.99 -5.02
C TYR A 82 -4.11 -10.56 -5.61
N PHE A 83 -3.03 -10.89 -4.92
CA PHE A 83 -1.67 -10.84 -5.44
C PHE A 83 -1.37 -12.15 -6.17
N LEU A 84 -1.14 -12.05 -7.48
CA LEU A 84 -1.03 -13.21 -8.34
C LEU A 84 0.42 -13.59 -8.65
N ARG A 85 1.30 -12.59 -8.79
CA ARG A 85 2.72 -12.75 -9.13
C ARG A 85 3.57 -11.65 -8.52
N PRO A 86 4.85 -11.91 -8.25
CA PRO A 86 5.80 -10.88 -7.86
C PRO A 86 5.91 -9.79 -8.94
N GLY A 87 5.87 -8.51 -8.54
CA GLY A 87 6.11 -7.40 -9.45
C GLY A 87 7.61 -7.14 -9.67
N ASP A 88 7.98 -6.84 -10.91
CA ASP A 88 9.33 -6.49 -11.34
C ASP A 88 9.60 -4.99 -11.08
N LEU A 89 10.67 -4.67 -10.35
CA LEU A 89 11.09 -3.31 -10.02
C LEU A 89 11.58 -2.51 -11.24
N ASN A 90 11.90 -3.16 -12.35
CA ASN A 90 12.44 -2.54 -13.56
C ASN A 90 11.39 -2.29 -14.65
N SER A 91 10.12 -2.59 -14.36
CA SER A 91 9.04 -2.47 -15.31
C SER A 91 7.93 -1.59 -14.75
N GLN A 92 7.36 -0.73 -15.59
CA GLN A 92 6.13 -0.02 -15.26
C GLN A 92 4.99 -1.00 -15.01
N ILE A 93 4.05 -0.58 -14.18
CA ILE A 93 2.84 -1.34 -13.88
C ILE A 93 1.69 -0.67 -14.64
N ILE A 94 1.00 -1.44 -15.45
CA ILE A 94 -0.19 -1.00 -16.17
C ILE A 94 -1.43 -1.43 -15.38
N TYR A 95 -2.31 -0.49 -15.12
CA TYR A 95 -3.58 -0.69 -14.41
C TYR A 95 -4.73 -0.52 -15.40
N GLU A 96 -5.41 -1.63 -15.71
CA GLU A 96 -6.65 -1.61 -16.50
C GLU A 96 -7.83 -1.55 -15.52
N VAL A 97 -8.66 -0.53 -15.68
CA VAL A 97 -9.87 -0.36 -14.88
C VAL A 97 -11.09 -0.74 -15.71
N ASP A 98 -11.85 -1.73 -15.24
CA ASP A 98 -13.11 -2.13 -15.85
C ASP A 98 -14.28 -1.50 -15.06
N PRO A 99 -15.05 -0.59 -15.66
CA PRO A 99 -16.18 0.06 -15.02
C PRO A 99 -17.42 -0.87 -15.03
N ILE A 100 -17.39 -1.89 -14.20
CA ILE A 100 -18.42 -2.95 -14.13
C ILE A 100 -19.85 -2.36 -14.05
N ARG A 101 -20.02 -1.32 -13.19
CA ARG A 101 -21.35 -0.72 -12.97
C ARG A 101 -21.26 0.69 -12.39
N ASP A 102 -22.14 1.55 -12.86
CA ASP A 102 -22.49 2.81 -12.24
C ASP A 102 -24.00 2.84 -11.96
N GLY A 103 -24.38 2.63 -10.68
CA GLY A 103 -25.75 2.69 -10.20
C GLY A 103 -26.06 4.05 -9.58
N LYS A 104 -27.27 4.19 -9.01
CA LYS A 104 -27.71 5.44 -8.36
C LYS A 104 -26.87 5.78 -7.13
N SER A 105 -26.65 4.84 -6.21
CA SER A 105 -25.89 5.03 -4.96
C SER A 105 -24.50 4.40 -5.02
N PHE A 106 -24.30 3.31 -5.77
CA PHE A 106 -23.06 2.53 -5.83
C PHE A 106 -22.42 2.53 -7.21
N SER A 107 -21.10 2.46 -7.24
CA SER A 107 -20.29 2.11 -8.41
C SER A 107 -19.39 0.92 -8.12
N THR A 108 -19.14 0.08 -9.11
CA THR A 108 -18.23 -1.06 -9.00
C THR A 108 -17.15 -0.95 -10.05
N ARG A 109 -15.91 -1.17 -9.64
CA ARG A 109 -14.72 -1.21 -10.51
C ARG A 109 -13.97 -2.50 -10.29
N ARG A 110 -13.45 -3.06 -11.36
CA ARG A 110 -12.43 -4.09 -11.32
C ARG A 110 -11.13 -3.51 -11.87
N VAL A 111 -10.02 -3.76 -11.18
CA VAL A 111 -8.69 -3.34 -11.61
C VAL A 111 -7.80 -4.56 -11.80
N VAL A 112 -7.11 -4.62 -12.93
CA VAL A 112 -6.06 -5.62 -13.18
C VAL A 112 -4.74 -4.89 -13.37
N ALA A 113 -3.76 -5.16 -12.49
CA ALA A 113 -2.42 -4.66 -12.65
C ALA A 113 -1.57 -5.65 -13.45
N LYS A 114 -0.89 -5.18 -14.48
CA LYS A 114 -0.09 -6.00 -15.41
C LYS A 114 1.33 -5.49 -15.53
N GLN A 115 2.25 -6.42 -15.74
CA GLN A 115 3.61 -6.15 -16.20
C GLN A 115 3.96 -7.15 -17.31
N LYS A 116 4.56 -6.68 -18.41
CA LYS A 116 4.96 -7.53 -19.54
C LYS A 116 3.80 -8.44 -20.02
N GLY A 117 2.59 -7.89 -20.09
CA GLY A 117 1.38 -8.60 -20.52
C GLY A 117 0.80 -9.61 -19.53
N LYS A 118 1.41 -9.79 -18.34
CA LYS A 118 0.95 -10.75 -17.31
C LYS A 118 0.32 -10.02 -16.14
N ALA A 119 -0.87 -10.47 -15.69
CA ALA A 119 -1.48 -9.97 -14.48
C ALA A 119 -0.62 -10.33 -13.26
N ILE A 120 -0.26 -9.31 -12.46
CA ILE A 120 0.45 -9.46 -11.19
C ILE A 120 -0.47 -9.29 -9.99
N PHE A 121 -1.61 -8.58 -10.20
CA PHE A 121 -2.58 -8.27 -9.16
C PHE A 121 -3.95 -8.04 -9.79
N ASN A 122 -5.03 -8.33 -9.06
CA ASN A 122 -6.37 -7.86 -9.39
C ASN A 122 -7.11 -7.42 -8.14
N ALA A 123 -8.08 -6.51 -8.32
CA ALA A 123 -8.95 -6.06 -7.25
C ALA A 123 -10.37 -5.79 -7.77
N SER A 124 -11.36 -6.02 -6.91
CA SER A 124 -12.73 -5.54 -7.06
C SER A 124 -13.00 -4.50 -5.98
N LEU A 125 -13.54 -3.36 -6.40
CA LEU A 125 -13.78 -2.20 -5.53
C LEU A 125 -15.24 -1.77 -5.64
N SER A 126 -15.81 -1.38 -4.51
CA SER A 126 -17.13 -0.76 -4.44
C SER A 126 -17.01 0.66 -3.88
N PHE A 127 -17.76 1.56 -4.50
CA PHE A 127 -17.84 2.97 -4.15
C PHE A 127 -19.30 3.33 -3.84
N GLN A 128 -19.49 4.20 -2.85
CA GLN A 128 -20.80 4.62 -2.40
C GLN A 128 -20.87 6.14 -2.22
N LYS A 129 -22.01 6.73 -2.51
CA LYS A 129 -22.34 8.09 -2.05
C LYS A 129 -22.48 8.07 -0.53
N ILE A 130 -22.07 9.16 0.12
CA ILE A 130 -22.35 9.33 1.55
C ILE A 130 -23.85 9.59 1.69
N GLU A 131 -24.53 8.73 2.41
CA GLU A 131 -25.98 8.81 2.68
C GLU A 131 -26.17 8.70 4.19
N ASN A 132 -27.16 9.44 4.72
CA ASN A 132 -27.54 9.31 6.13
C ASN A 132 -28.25 7.96 6.34
N GLY A 133 -27.94 7.29 7.42
CA GLY A 133 -28.49 5.99 7.76
C GLY A 133 -28.59 5.79 9.27
N VAL A 134 -28.95 4.60 9.66
CA VAL A 134 -28.94 4.18 11.06
C VAL A 134 -27.52 3.80 11.43
N ASP A 135 -27.00 4.42 12.49
CA ASP A 135 -25.68 4.09 13.05
C ASP A 135 -25.84 3.01 14.11
N HIS A 136 -25.05 1.97 14.00
CA HIS A 136 -24.93 0.92 15.01
C HIS A 136 -23.49 0.46 15.14
N GLN A 137 -23.00 0.40 16.37
CA GLN A 137 -21.67 -0.09 16.70
C GLN A 137 -21.72 -0.87 18.00
N ILE A 138 -21.02 -2.00 18.02
CA ILE A 138 -20.75 -2.73 19.27
C ILE A 138 -19.77 -1.90 20.10
N GLU A 139 -20.02 -1.78 21.39
CA GLU A 139 -19.11 -1.08 22.30
C GLU A 139 -17.75 -1.78 22.34
N LEU A 140 -16.70 -1.00 22.23
CA LEU A 140 -15.33 -1.50 22.37
C LEU A 140 -15.09 -1.92 23.83
N PRO A 141 -14.56 -3.11 24.10
CA PRO A 141 -14.18 -3.50 25.46
C PRO A 141 -13.18 -2.50 26.06
N THR A 142 -13.48 -1.99 27.24
CA THR A 142 -12.73 -0.90 27.91
C THR A 142 -11.28 -1.23 28.25
N HIS A 143 -10.91 -2.54 28.28
CA HIS A 143 -9.56 -3.00 28.57
C HIS A 143 -8.64 -3.04 27.34
N ILE A 144 -9.17 -2.76 26.13
CA ILE A 144 -8.35 -2.74 24.89
C ILE A 144 -7.67 -1.37 24.78
N LEU A 145 -6.35 -1.40 24.76
CA LEU A 145 -5.54 -0.19 24.58
C LEU A 145 -5.61 0.26 23.10
N GLY A 146 -5.75 1.57 22.90
CA GLY A 146 -5.58 2.17 21.57
C GLY A 146 -4.11 2.10 21.09
N PRO A 147 -3.86 2.28 19.78
CA PRO A 147 -2.53 2.15 19.20
C PRO A 147 -1.49 3.09 19.83
N ASP A 148 -1.90 4.27 20.28
CA ASP A 148 -1.01 5.25 20.93
C ASP A 148 -0.51 4.79 22.31
N ASN A 149 -1.16 3.80 22.90
CA ASN A 149 -0.81 3.24 24.21
C ASN A 149 -0.04 1.92 24.10
N ILE A 150 0.29 1.50 22.87
CA ILE A 150 1.04 0.27 22.58
C ILE A 150 2.46 0.65 22.14
N LEU A 151 3.45 -0.06 22.64
CA LEU A 151 4.83 0.16 22.22
C LEU A 151 4.99 -0.18 20.73
N PRO A 152 5.70 0.66 19.95
CA PRO A 152 6.08 0.30 18.58
C PRO A 152 6.80 -1.04 18.51
N ASP A 153 6.57 -1.82 17.47
CA ASP A 153 7.16 -3.16 17.29
C ASP A 153 8.68 -3.17 17.49
N ILE A 154 9.37 -2.16 16.97
CA ILE A 154 10.83 -2.06 17.12
C ILE A 154 11.28 -1.94 18.58
N GLU A 155 10.51 -1.28 19.44
CA GLU A 155 10.82 -1.16 20.85
C GLU A 155 10.48 -2.44 21.60
N HIS A 156 9.40 -3.11 21.21
CA HIS A 156 9.03 -4.42 21.74
C HIS A 156 10.12 -5.47 21.41
N ILE A 157 10.57 -5.51 20.17
CA ILE A 157 11.66 -6.39 19.70
C ILE A 157 12.96 -6.11 20.46
N LYS A 158 13.32 -4.83 20.67
CA LYS A 158 14.51 -4.47 21.46
C LYS A 158 14.42 -4.95 22.91
N LYS A 159 13.23 -4.90 23.54
CA LYS A 159 13.01 -5.44 24.89
C LYS A 159 13.15 -6.95 24.93
N LEU A 160 12.57 -7.65 23.96
CA LEU A 160 12.68 -9.11 23.85
C LEU A 160 14.14 -9.55 23.65
N ALA A 161 14.88 -8.87 22.80
CA ALA A 161 16.29 -9.17 22.52
C ALA A 161 17.20 -8.97 23.73
N LYS A 162 16.92 -7.98 24.60
CA LYS A 162 17.67 -7.82 25.87
C LYS A 162 17.54 -9.03 26.78
N ASN A 163 16.40 -9.70 26.76
CA ASN A 163 16.09 -10.83 27.62
C ASN A 163 16.37 -12.18 26.95
N ASN A 164 16.70 -12.18 25.65
CA ASN A 164 16.97 -13.40 24.89
C ASN A 164 18.12 -13.18 23.88
N PRO A 165 19.34 -13.63 24.23
CA PRO A 165 20.53 -13.45 23.37
C PRO A 165 20.44 -14.13 21.99
N LYS A 166 19.49 -15.05 21.80
CA LYS A 166 19.25 -15.73 20.51
C LYS A 166 18.47 -14.84 19.51
N ILE A 167 17.88 -13.74 19.96
CA ILE A 167 17.17 -12.82 19.10
C ILE A 167 18.17 -11.84 18.50
N ASN A 168 18.49 -12.00 17.21
CA ASN A 168 19.30 -11.07 16.48
C ASN A 168 18.40 -9.97 15.87
N ILE A 169 18.46 -8.76 16.43
CA ILE A 169 17.68 -7.58 15.98
C ILE A 169 17.98 -7.23 14.52
N GLU A 170 19.21 -7.47 14.04
CA GLU A 170 19.59 -7.17 12.66
C GLU A 170 18.91 -8.09 11.66
N THR A 171 18.72 -9.36 12.00
CA THR A 171 17.97 -10.31 11.16
C THR A 171 16.48 -9.95 11.09
N LEU A 172 15.89 -9.41 12.17
CA LEU A 172 14.49 -9.00 12.21
C LEU A 172 14.19 -7.68 11.49
N ARG A 173 15.22 -6.89 11.15
CA ARG A 173 15.08 -5.68 10.33
C ARG A 173 15.02 -5.95 8.83
N GLN A 174 15.25 -7.19 8.40
CA GLN A 174 15.28 -7.58 6.98
C GLN A 174 13.96 -8.20 6.51
N HIS A 175 12.98 -8.34 7.38
CA HIS A 175 11.61 -8.84 7.13
C HIS A 175 10.57 -7.81 7.52
#